data_bc62aa56578166ec6cc06598f420004c
#
_entry.id   bc62aa56578166ec6cc06598f420004c
#
_cell.length_a   1.000
_cell.length_b   1.000
_cell.length_c   1.000
_cell.angle_alpha   90.00
_cell.angle_beta   90.00
_cell.angle_gamma   90.00
#
_symmetry.space_group_name_H-M   'P 1'
#
loop_
_entity.id
_entity.type
_entity.pdbx_description
1 polymer ?
#
loop_
_entity_poly.entity_id
_entity_poly.type
_entity_poly.pdbx_seq_one_letter_code
_entity_poly.pdbx_strand_id
1 'polypeptide(L)'
;MRDEVFQKQTLMWDNQEVIVRSTVVNAVSLKRNVKVVIVDFEDSDKKAQTRKIFFSTNCEMSAQDVIDIYRSRFQIEFLFRDAKQFTGLNHCQARNEQAMDFAFNLSLAAINVAKAFAKEQNLNLSIADSKLLMHNAMMIQRFLSAFGEIPNPHKNQGLKEHYFKELMLFGLKSAV
;
A
#
# COMPACT_ATOMS: atom_id res chain seq x y z
N MET A 1 -0.74 -16.03 34.35
CA MET A 1 0.09 -16.61 33.27
C MET A 1 1.52 -16.49 33.72
N ARG A 2 2.28 -17.59 33.83
CA ARG A 2 3.65 -17.54 34.33
C ARG A 2 4.55 -16.98 33.23
N ASP A 3 5.27 -15.88 33.50
CA ASP A 3 6.13 -15.17 32.53
C ASP A 3 7.33 -16.02 32.04
N GLU A 4 7.63 -17.12 32.70
CA GLU A 4 8.76 -18.02 32.41
C GLU A 4 8.64 -18.78 31.08
N VAL A 5 7.46 -18.84 30.47
CA VAL A 5 7.19 -19.56 29.22
C VAL A 5 7.40 -18.70 27.97
N PHE A 6 7.60 -17.41 28.15
CA PHE A 6 7.70 -16.46 27.03
C PHE A 6 9.15 -16.04 26.76
N GLN A 7 9.57 -16.15 25.52
CA GLN A 7 10.78 -15.47 25.04
C GLN A 7 10.49 -13.99 24.92
N LYS A 8 11.21 -13.17 25.68
CA LYS A 8 11.08 -11.70 25.67
C LYS A 8 12.16 -11.10 24.80
N GLN A 9 11.78 -10.19 23.90
CA GLN A 9 12.70 -9.44 23.06
C GLN A 9 12.17 -8.02 22.86
N THR A 10 13.06 -7.09 22.57
CA THR A 10 12.71 -5.70 22.18
C THR A 10 12.77 -5.62 20.67
N LEU A 11 11.71 -5.10 20.05
CA LEU A 11 11.62 -4.91 18.60
C LEU A 11 11.19 -3.48 18.30
N MET A 12 11.44 -3.05 17.06
CA MET A 12 11.01 -1.74 16.57
C MET A 12 9.62 -1.84 15.94
N TRP A 13 8.70 -0.98 16.38
CA TRP A 13 7.37 -0.81 15.81
C TRP A 13 7.14 0.68 15.51
N ASP A 14 7.04 1.06 14.24
CA ASP A 14 6.82 2.46 13.80
C ASP A 14 7.75 3.46 14.49
N ASN A 15 9.06 3.15 14.53
CA ASN A 15 10.12 3.93 15.19
C ASN A 15 10.02 4.00 16.74
N GLN A 16 9.21 3.15 17.36
CA GLN A 16 9.15 3.01 18.82
C GLN A 16 9.67 1.64 19.23
N GLU A 17 10.40 1.58 20.34
CA GLU A 17 10.77 0.31 20.95
C GLU A 17 9.58 -0.27 21.67
N VAL A 18 9.25 -1.54 21.35
CA VAL A 18 8.16 -2.28 21.98
C VAL A 18 8.67 -3.58 22.57
N ILE A 19 8.07 -3.96 23.69
CA ILE A 19 8.37 -5.24 24.32
C ILE A 19 7.49 -6.31 23.67
N VAL A 20 8.15 -7.31 23.09
CA VAL A 20 7.50 -8.43 22.43
C VAL A 20 7.78 -9.71 23.22
N ARG A 21 6.73 -10.45 23.49
CA ARG A 21 6.80 -11.76 24.14
C ARG A 21 6.25 -12.83 23.20
N SER A 22 6.98 -13.90 22.96
CA SER A 22 6.52 -14.97 22.08
C SER A 22 6.67 -16.34 22.74
N THR A 23 5.75 -17.23 22.40
CA THR A 23 5.77 -18.63 22.84
C THR A 23 4.97 -19.50 21.88
N VAL A 24 5.18 -20.81 21.94
CA VAL A 24 4.36 -21.78 21.22
C VAL A 24 3.38 -22.42 22.21
N VAL A 25 2.09 -22.38 21.87
CA VAL A 25 1.02 -22.96 22.68
C VAL A 25 0.17 -23.93 21.86
N ASN A 26 -0.43 -24.89 22.53
CA ASN A 26 -1.44 -25.74 21.90
C ASN A 26 -2.79 -25.00 21.87
N ALA A 27 -3.29 -24.72 20.68
CA ALA A 27 -4.61 -24.13 20.48
C ALA A 27 -5.66 -25.24 20.38
N VAL A 28 -6.41 -25.44 21.45
CA VAL A 28 -7.42 -26.52 21.54
C VAL A 28 -8.46 -26.42 20.43
N SER A 29 -8.93 -25.21 20.12
CA SER A 29 -9.92 -24.97 19.06
C SER A 29 -9.39 -25.30 17.65
N LEU A 30 -8.09 -25.11 17.42
CA LEU A 30 -7.44 -25.40 16.14
C LEU A 30 -6.83 -26.80 16.09
N LYS A 31 -6.83 -27.53 17.23
CA LYS A 31 -6.22 -28.86 17.42
C LYS A 31 -4.76 -28.94 16.94
N ARG A 32 -4.00 -27.86 17.11
CA ARG A 32 -2.60 -27.75 16.69
C ARG A 32 -1.82 -26.75 17.52
N ASN A 33 -0.51 -26.83 17.44
CA ASN A 33 0.36 -25.82 18.03
C ASN A 33 0.35 -24.54 17.17
N VAL A 34 0.41 -23.40 17.86
CA VAL A 34 0.49 -22.07 17.24
C VAL A 34 1.54 -21.25 17.98
N LYS A 35 2.27 -20.43 17.24
CA LYS A 35 3.11 -19.40 17.80
C LYS A 35 2.26 -18.19 18.15
N VAL A 36 2.33 -17.77 19.40
CA VAL A 36 1.65 -16.56 19.90
C VAL A 36 2.70 -15.49 20.14
N VAL A 37 2.41 -14.29 19.64
CA VAL A 37 3.25 -13.12 19.79
C VAL A 37 2.42 -12.01 20.46
N ILE A 38 2.89 -11.54 21.60
CA ILE A 38 2.24 -10.47 22.38
C ILE A 38 3.12 -9.26 22.30
N VAL A 39 2.55 -8.14 21.86
CA VAL A 39 3.22 -6.84 21.78
C VAL A 39 2.60 -5.92 22.82
N ASP A 40 3.43 -5.45 23.75
CA ASP A 40 3.03 -4.46 24.74
C ASP A 40 3.55 -3.08 24.33
N PHE A 41 2.61 -2.12 24.21
CA PHE A 41 2.90 -0.73 23.90
C PHE A 41 2.85 0.08 25.19
N GLU A 42 3.89 0.82 25.46
CA GLU A 42 3.91 1.83 26.52
C GLU A 42 3.38 3.14 25.94
N ASP A 43 2.18 3.54 26.34
CA ASP A 43 1.63 4.85 25.97
C ASP A 43 2.08 5.84 27.05
N SER A 44 3.02 6.75 26.68
CA SER A 44 3.57 7.76 27.60
C SER A 44 2.53 8.75 28.13
N ASP A 45 1.42 8.95 27.40
CA ASP A 45 0.38 9.93 27.76
C ASP A 45 -0.81 9.31 28.51
N LYS A 46 -0.99 8.01 28.43
CA LYS A 46 -2.04 7.29 29.13
C LYS A 46 -1.41 6.15 29.92
N LYS A 47 -1.58 6.12 31.24
CA LYS A 47 -1.15 5.00 32.12
C LYS A 47 -1.76 3.63 31.75
N ALA A 48 -2.27 3.45 30.55
CA ALA A 48 -2.88 2.25 30.02
C ALA A 48 -1.91 1.55 29.06
N GLN A 49 -1.40 0.40 29.44
CA GLN A 49 -0.67 -0.48 28.53
C GLN A 49 -1.63 -1.04 27.49
N THR A 50 -1.40 -0.73 26.22
CA THR A 50 -2.12 -1.36 25.11
C THR A 50 -1.41 -2.63 24.70
N ARG A 51 -2.14 -3.75 24.71
CA ARG A 51 -1.61 -5.06 24.34
C ARG A 51 -2.25 -5.55 23.05
N LYS A 52 -1.43 -5.98 22.09
CA LYS A 52 -1.88 -6.67 20.87
C LYS A 52 -1.36 -8.10 20.87
N ILE A 53 -2.20 -9.03 20.46
CA ILE A 53 -1.89 -10.46 20.40
C ILE A 53 -2.02 -10.92 18.97
N PHE A 54 -0.95 -11.54 18.44
CA PHE A 54 -0.90 -12.12 17.11
C PHE A 54 -0.61 -13.61 17.23
N PHE A 55 -0.98 -14.39 16.24
CA PHE A 55 -0.62 -15.79 16.19
C PHE A 55 -0.31 -16.26 14.77
N SER A 56 0.52 -17.28 14.66
CA SER A 56 0.84 -17.97 13.42
C SER A 56 0.69 -19.48 13.59
N THR A 57 0.22 -20.14 12.56
CA THR A 57 0.21 -21.60 12.49
C THR A 57 1.58 -22.20 12.16
N ASN A 58 2.51 -21.37 11.69
CA ASN A 58 3.91 -21.72 11.53
C ASN A 58 4.65 -21.39 12.84
N CYS A 59 5.00 -22.44 13.60
CA CYS A 59 5.66 -22.30 14.89
C CYS A 59 7.13 -21.86 14.78
N GLU A 60 7.76 -22.09 13.63
CA GLU A 60 9.18 -21.75 13.39
C GLU A 60 9.37 -20.29 12.98
N MET A 61 8.29 -19.58 12.67
CA MET A 61 8.33 -18.17 12.25
C MET A 61 8.87 -17.30 13.38
N SER A 62 9.72 -16.31 13.06
CA SER A 62 10.18 -15.35 14.05
C SER A 62 9.03 -14.45 14.52
N ALA A 63 9.15 -13.87 15.72
CA ALA A 63 8.12 -12.94 16.21
C ALA A 63 8.05 -11.68 15.33
N GLN A 64 9.18 -11.23 14.78
CA GLN A 64 9.24 -10.11 13.84
C GLN A 64 8.44 -10.41 12.56
N ASP A 65 8.66 -11.57 11.95
CA ASP A 65 7.95 -11.95 10.72
C ASP A 65 6.44 -12.03 10.93
N VAL A 66 5.99 -12.58 12.09
CA VAL A 66 4.55 -12.62 12.44
C VAL A 66 3.96 -11.20 12.49
N ILE A 67 4.68 -10.27 13.11
CA ILE A 67 4.27 -8.86 13.19
C ILE A 67 4.23 -8.22 11.80
N ASP A 68 5.26 -8.39 11.00
CA ASP A 68 5.39 -7.75 9.69
C ASP A 68 4.35 -8.26 8.69
N ILE A 69 4.07 -9.56 8.69
CA ILE A 69 2.99 -10.14 7.88
C ILE A 69 1.63 -9.57 8.31
N TYR A 70 1.39 -9.48 9.63
CA TYR A 70 0.12 -8.92 10.10
C TYR A 70 -0.03 -7.44 9.74
N ARG A 71 1.04 -6.65 9.83
CA ARG A 71 1.03 -5.24 9.41
C ARG A 71 0.68 -5.10 7.93
N SER A 72 1.13 -6.03 7.11
CA SER A 72 0.81 -6.06 5.68
C SER A 72 -0.68 -6.28 5.38
N ARG A 73 -1.47 -6.77 6.34
CA ARG A 73 -2.92 -6.97 6.20
C ARG A 73 -3.66 -5.69 5.81
N PHE A 74 -3.29 -4.57 6.39
CA PHE A 74 -3.90 -3.28 6.07
C PHE A 74 -3.67 -2.84 4.61
N GLN A 75 -2.61 -3.33 3.98
CA GLN A 75 -2.35 -3.05 2.57
C GLN A 75 -3.47 -3.59 1.66
N ILE A 76 -4.08 -4.71 2.03
CA ILE A 76 -5.23 -5.28 1.31
C ILE A 76 -6.44 -4.36 1.41
N GLU A 77 -6.72 -3.84 2.61
CA GLU A 77 -7.83 -2.90 2.83
C GLU A 77 -7.64 -1.60 2.04
N PHE A 78 -6.42 -1.05 2.05
CA PHE A 78 -6.07 0.12 1.26
C PHE A 78 -6.17 -0.14 -0.24
N LEU A 79 -5.72 -1.31 -0.71
CA LEU A 79 -5.84 -1.69 -2.11
C LEU A 79 -7.30 -1.70 -2.57
N PHE A 80 -8.20 -2.34 -1.81
CA PHE A 80 -9.61 -2.37 -2.13
C PHE A 80 -10.29 -1.00 -2.04
N ARG A 81 -9.94 -0.20 -1.04
CA ARG A 81 -10.42 1.18 -0.92
C ARG A 81 -10.03 2.00 -2.16
N ASP A 82 -8.76 1.96 -2.53
CA ASP A 82 -8.23 2.72 -3.65
C ASP A 82 -8.81 2.21 -4.99
N ALA A 83 -9.02 0.89 -5.11
CA ALA A 83 -9.65 0.29 -6.28
C ALA A 83 -11.10 0.76 -6.46
N LYS A 84 -11.86 0.84 -5.39
CA LYS A 84 -13.23 1.35 -5.41
C LYS A 84 -13.30 2.85 -5.75
N GLN A 85 -12.37 3.64 -5.21
CA GLN A 85 -12.41 5.10 -5.38
C GLN A 85 -11.81 5.57 -6.70
N PHE A 86 -10.75 4.94 -7.18
CA PHE A 86 -9.95 5.52 -8.26
C PHE A 86 -9.91 4.70 -9.54
N THR A 87 -10.06 3.37 -9.48
CA THR A 87 -9.94 2.50 -10.66
C THR A 87 -11.22 1.79 -11.08
N GLY A 88 -12.35 2.12 -10.44
CA GLY A 88 -13.67 1.70 -10.91
C GLY A 88 -14.05 0.26 -10.55
N LEU A 89 -13.52 -0.30 -9.46
CA LEU A 89 -13.82 -1.67 -9.02
C LEU A 89 -15.33 -1.97 -8.94
N ASN A 90 -16.14 -0.98 -8.54
CA ASN A 90 -17.58 -1.13 -8.38
C ASN A 90 -18.38 -0.66 -9.63
N HIS A 91 -17.73 -0.28 -10.71
CA HIS A 91 -18.39 0.31 -11.88
C HIS A 91 -18.71 -0.72 -12.97
N CYS A 92 -18.29 -1.97 -12.80
CA CYS A 92 -18.57 -3.01 -13.76
C CYS A 92 -20.07 -3.37 -13.75
N GLN A 93 -20.73 -3.20 -14.89
CA GLN A 93 -22.14 -3.55 -15.11
C GLN A 93 -22.31 -4.85 -15.90
N ALA A 94 -21.22 -5.57 -16.15
CA ALA A 94 -21.28 -6.86 -16.86
C ALA A 94 -22.04 -7.90 -16.02
N ARG A 95 -22.76 -8.79 -16.70
CA ARG A 95 -23.47 -9.92 -16.09
C ARG A 95 -22.76 -11.24 -16.33
N ASN A 96 -21.74 -11.25 -17.17
CA ASN A 96 -20.92 -12.40 -17.51
C ASN A 96 -19.77 -12.50 -16.50
N GLU A 97 -19.56 -13.68 -15.92
CA GLU A 97 -18.53 -13.97 -14.94
C GLU A 97 -17.13 -13.57 -15.44
N GLN A 98 -16.77 -13.97 -16.66
CA GLN A 98 -15.45 -13.65 -17.23
C GLN A 98 -15.21 -12.14 -17.39
N ALA A 99 -16.24 -11.38 -17.78
CA ALA A 99 -16.15 -9.93 -17.91
C ALA A 99 -16.06 -9.25 -16.52
N MET A 100 -16.74 -9.80 -15.51
CA MET A 100 -16.63 -9.33 -14.12
C MET A 100 -15.23 -9.58 -13.57
N ASP A 101 -14.70 -10.79 -13.75
CA ASP A 101 -13.36 -11.16 -13.33
C ASP A 101 -12.29 -10.29 -14.01
N PHE A 102 -12.44 -10.07 -15.32
CA PHE A 102 -11.55 -9.19 -16.05
C PHE A 102 -11.56 -7.76 -15.49
N ALA A 103 -12.76 -7.18 -15.30
CA ALA A 103 -12.89 -5.81 -14.77
C ALA A 103 -12.34 -5.68 -13.35
N PHE A 104 -12.58 -6.69 -12.51
CA PHE A 104 -12.06 -6.75 -11.16
C PHE A 104 -10.53 -6.78 -11.14
N ASN A 105 -9.93 -7.72 -11.87
CA ASN A 105 -8.49 -7.87 -11.97
C ASN A 105 -7.82 -6.66 -12.61
N LEU A 106 -8.43 -6.06 -13.65
CA LEU A 106 -7.93 -4.85 -14.29
C LEU A 106 -7.90 -3.67 -13.30
N SER A 107 -8.95 -3.53 -12.50
CA SER A 107 -9.06 -2.47 -11.49
C SER A 107 -7.93 -2.56 -10.44
N LEU A 108 -7.63 -3.77 -9.96
CA LEU A 108 -6.54 -4.02 -9.02
C LEU A 108 -5.16 -3.86 -9.68
N ALA A 109 -5.01 -4.36 -10.91
CA ALA A 109 -3.76 -4.22 -11.67
C ALA A 109 -3.41 -2.76 -11.94
N ALA A 110 -4.40 -1.89 -12.22
CA ALA A 110 -4.20 -0.47 -12.45
C ALA A 110 -3.54 0.23 -11.26
N ILE A 111 -3.90 -0.14 -10.03
CA ILE A 111 -3.25 0.40 -8.81
C ILE A 111 -1.78 -0.03 -8.74
N ASN A 112 -1.50 -1.31 -9.03
CA ASN A 112 -0.14 -1.82 -8.99
C ASN A 112 0.75 -1.14 -10.04
N VAL A 113 0.20 -0.92 -11.25
CA VAL A 113 0.90 -0.19 -12.33
C VAL A 113 1.17 1.26 -11.90
N ALA A 114 0.18 1.95 -11.31
CA ALA A 114 0.35 3.32 -10.85
C ALA A 114 1.43 3.43 -9.76
N LYS A 115 1.45 2.49 -8.80
CA LYS A 115 2.48 2.42 -7.75
C LYS A 115 3.86 2.11 -8.32
N ALA A 116 3.96 1.17 -9.27
CA ALA A 116 5.20 0.81 -9.93
C ALA A 116 5.78 2.00 -10.70
N PHE A 117 4.93 2.70 -11.46
CA PHE A 117 5.31 3.90 -12.20
C PHE A 117 5.82 5.01 -11.25
N ALA A 118 5.08 5.32 -10.19
CA ALA A 118 5.49 6.33 -9.21
C ALA A 118 6.86 5.98 -8.58
N LYS A 119 7.07 4.70 -8.24
CA LYS A 119 8.34 4.21 -7.69
C LYS A 119 9.50 4.34 -8.70
N GLU A 120 9.28 3.97 -9.96
CA GLU A 120 10.29 4.08 -11.01
C GLU A 120 10.72 5.52 -11.25
N GLN A 121 9.77 6.45 -11.17
CA GLN A 121 10.03 7.89 -11.32
C GLN A 121 10.52 8.57 -10.03
N ASN A 122 10.72 7.81 -8.94
CA ASN A 122 11.05 8.33 -7.60
C ASN A 122 10.05 9.40 -7.10
N LEU A 123 8.78 9.25 -7.46
CA LEU A 123 7.70 10.13 -7.05
C LEU A 123 6.94 9.53 -5.87
N ASN A 124 6.74 10.31 -4.81
CA ASN A 124 5.90 9.89 -3.69
C ASN A 124 4.45 10.30 -3.94
N LEU A 125 3.76 9.58 -4.83
CA LEU A 125 2.40 9.88 -5.25
C LEU A 125 1.37 8.98 -4.55
N SER A 126 0.26 9.59 -4.12
CA SER A 126 -0.95 8.84 -3.81
C SER A 126 -1.60 8.28 -5.09
N ILE A 127 -2.53 7.33 -4.96
CA ILE A 127 -3.29 6.82 -6.12
C ILE A 127 -4.16 7.93 -6.73
N ALA A 128 -4.68 8.84 -5.92
CA ALA A 128 -5.40 10.02 -6.40
C ALA A 128 -4.52 10.93 -7.26
N ASP A 129 -3.31 11.22 -6.79
CA ASP A 129 -2.35 12.04 -7.53
C ASP A 129 -1.87 11.35 -8.81
N SER A 130 -1.65 10.03 -8.77
CA SER A 130 -1.31 9.24 -9.96
C SER A 130 -2.41 9.30 -11.03
N LYS A 131 -3.68 9.24 -10.61
CA LYS A 131 -4.83 9.40 -11.51
C LYS A 131 -4.88 10.80 -12.12
N LEU A 132 -4.66 11.84 -11.31
CA LEU A 132 -4.63 13.23 -11.79
C LEU A 132 -3.47 13.45 -12.76
N LEU A 133 -2.29 12.94 -12.45
CA LEU A 133 -1.13 13.02 -13.33
C LEU A 133 -1.39 12.38 -14.69
N MET A 134 -1.96 11.18 -14.72
CA MET A 134 -2.33 10.52 -15.97
C MET A 134 -3.41 11.29 -16.73
N HIS A 135 -4.40 11.85 -16.03
CA HIS A 135 -5.42 12.70 -16.64
C HIS A 135 -4.80 13.95 -17.30
N ASN A 136 -3.94 14.65 -16.57
CA ASN A 136 -3.23 15.83 -17.08
C ASN A 136 -2.40 15.48 -18.33
N ALA A 137 -1.65 14.37 -18.29
CA ALA A 137 -0.86 13.91 -19.43
C ALA A 137 -1.74 13.66 -20.67
N MET A 138 -2.88 12.99 -20.50
CA MET A 138 -3.83 12.74 -21.59
C MET A 138 -4.43 14.03 -22.15
N MET A 139 -4.77 14.99 -21.29
CA MET A 139 -5.32 16.27 -21.72
C MET A 139 -4.30 17.09 -22.51
N ILE A 140 -3.05 17.14 -22.05
CA ILE A 140 -1.96 17.82 -22.76
C ILE A 140 -1.71 17.16 -24.10
N GLN A 141 -1.68 15.83 -24.16
CA GLN A 141 -1.48 15.10 -25.40
C GLN A 141 -2.60 15.37 -26.41
N ARG A 142 -3.86 15.36 -25.98
CA ARG A 142 -5.01 15.70 -26.84
C ARG A 142 -4.94 17.13 -27.34
N PHE A 143 -4.60 18.09 -26.49
CA PHE A 143 -4.42 19.48 -26.84
C PHE A 143 -3.35 19.63 -27.93
N LEU A 144 -2.16 19.08 -27.70
CA LEU A 144 -1.07 19.14 -28.70
C LEU A 144 -1.44 18.48 -30.03
N SER A 145 -2.16 17.36 -29.98
CA SER A 145 -2.63 16.68 -31.20
C SER A 145 -3.66 17.49 -32.00
N ALA A 146 -4.50 18.30 -31.32
CA ALA A 146 -5.51 19.12 -31.97
C ALA A 146 -4.91 20.31 -32.77
N PHE A 147 -3.72 20.76 -32.38
CA PHE A 147 -3.05 21.87 -33.09
C PHE A 147 -2.20 21.42 -34.29
N GLY A 148 -2.13 20.12 -34.59
CA GLY A 148 -1.38 19.60 -35.76
C GLY A 148 0.13 19.83 -35.74
N GLU A 149 0.63 20.51 -34.73
CA GLU A 149 2.05 20.74 -34.51
C GLU A 149 2.62 19.65 -33.58
N ILE A 150 3.21 18.61 -34.15
CA ILE A 150 4.20 17.82 -33.42
C ILE A 150 5.38 18.78 -33.25
N PRO A 151 5.66 19.28 -32.04
CA PRO A 151 6.79 20.18 -31.82
C PRO A 151 8.05 19.47 -32.28
N ASN A 152 8.82 20.10 -33.16
CA ASN A 152 10.09 19.55 -33.67
C ASN A 152 10.96 19.12 -32.49
N PRO A 153 11.22 17.80 -32.29
CA PRO A 153 11.88 17.29 -31.08
C PRO A 153 13.31 17.80 -30.92
N HIS A 154 13.95 18.24 -32.01
CA HIS A 154 15.36 18.60 -32.02
C HIS A 154 15.70 20.04 -31.60
N LYS A 155 14.75 20.96 -31.56
CA LYS A 155 15.07 22.38 -31.35
C LYS A 155 14.92 22.92 -29.93
N ASN A 156 14.15 22.25 -29.03
CA ASN A 156 13.86 22.73 -27.67
C ASN A 156 13.57 21.58 -26.68
N GLN A 157 14.31 20.48 -26.72
CA GLN A 157 14.03 19.30 -25.91
C GLN A 157 13.98 19.61 -24.40
N GLY A 158 14.94 20.33 -23.86
CA GLY A 158 15.02 20.59 -22.42
C GLY A 158 13.92 21.52 -21.88
N LEU A 159 13.54 22.57 -22.62
CA LEU A 159 12.46 23.48 -22.23
C LEU A 159 11.09 22.81 -22.30
N LYS A 160 10.85 21.97 -23.32
CA LYS A 160 9.58 21.24 -23.47
C LYS A 160 9.39 20.17 -22.42
N GLU A 161 10.44 19.43 -22.10
CA GLU A 161 10.41 18.42 -21.03
C GLU A 161 10.14 19.06 -19.67
N HIS A 162 10.72 20.23 -19.38
CA HIS A 162 10.51 20.95 -18.15
C HIS A 162 9.06 21.43 -18.02
N TYR A 163 8.54 22.17 -19.00
CA TYR A 163 7.16 22.66 -18.96
C TYR A 163 6.12 21.52 -19.00
N PHE A 164 6.38 20.47 -19.78
CA PHE A 164 5.50 19.31 -19.82
C PHE A 164 5.44 18.63 -18.46
N LYS A 165 6.57 18.48 -17.79
CA LYS A 165 6.65 17.92 -16.45
C LYS A 165 5.92 18.78 -15.42
N GLU A 166 6.09 20.10 -15.46
CA GLU A 166 5.40 21.02 -14.54
C GLU A 166 3.88 20.98 -14.76
N LEU A 167 3.42 20.99 -16.01
CA LEU A 167 1.99 20.91 -16.33
C LEU A 167 1.38 19.56 -15.90
N MET A 168 2.11 18.47 -16.07
CA MET A 168 1.64 17.16 -15.60
C MET A 168 1.51 17.10 -14.08
N LEU A 169 2.42 17.76 -13.36
CA LEU A 169 2.43 17.80 -11.90
C LEU A 169 1.46 18.83 -11.31
N PHE A 170 0.83 19.65 -12.14
CA PHE A 170 -0.07 20.69 -11.70
C PHE A 170 -1.25 20.11 -10.89
N GLY A 171 -1.45 20.64 -9.69
CA GLY A 171 -2.54 20.23 -8.80
C GLY A 171 -2.30 18.95 -8.00
N LEU A 172 -1.12 18.34 -8.09
CA LEU A 172 -0.78 17.20 -7.24
C LEU A 172 -0.54 17.66 -5.81
N LYS A 173 -1.15 16.98 -4.85
CA LYS A 173 -1.02 17.31 -3.41
C LYS A 173 0.30 16.82 -2.81
N SER A 174 0.93 15.82 -3.42
CA SER A 174 2.12 15.14 -2.90
C SER A 174 3.43 15.57 -3.59
N ALA A 175 3.38 16.55 -4.49
CA ALA A 175 4.54 16.99 -5.28
C ALA A 175 5.35 18.13 -4.63
N VAL A 176 5.06 18.45 -3.35
CA VAL A 176 5.77 19.48 -2.55
C VAL A 176 6.62 18.83 -1.48
#